data_41daad062719a67f3fde2e571ce0c23f
#
_entry.id   41daad062719a67f3fde2e571ce0c23f
#
_cell.length_a   1.000
_cell.length_b   1.000
_cell.length_c   1.000
_cell.angle_alpha   90.00
_cell.angle_beta   90.00
_cell.angle_gamma   90.00
#
_symmetry.space_group_name_H-M   'P 1'
#
loop_
_entity.id
_entity.type
_entity.pdbx_description
1 polymer ?
#
loop_
_entity_poly.entity_id
_entity_poly.type
_entity_poly.pdbx_seq_one_letter_code
_entity_poly.pdbx_strand_id
1 'polypeptide(L)'
;MTDAIETRSSHACFGGTVGFFTHQSVETKTPMNFSVFTPPQAKDGKVPGLVYLAGLTCTEETFMIKAGAQQLAAELGLALICPDTSPRGAGIEGEDESWDFGTAAGFYLDATQAPWSTNYRMYSYITQELPALLAAHYPAVDMDRLGVFGHSMGGHGALTIHLKNPDLFKTVSAFAPIAAPMRCPWGNKAFSNYLGPDQESWKAYDASELVASRGTGPAILIDQGLADGFLEQELHPHHFEAACAAAGRDVTVRRHAGYDHGYYFIASFMEDHLRHHATGL
;
A
#
# COMPACT_ATOMS: atom_id res chain seq x y z
N MET A 1 -17.88 -9.11 15.86
CA MET A 1 -18.38 -10.16 14.92
C MET A 1 -17.43 -10.10 13.74
N THR A 2 -16.72 -11.20 13.45
CA THR A 2 -15.88 -11.29 12.26
C THR A 2 -16.81 -11.32 11.06
N ASP A 3 -16.81 -10.27 10.27
CA ASP A 3 -17.68 -10.16 9.12
C ASP A 3 -17.41 -11.29 8.13
N ALA A 4 -18.48 -11.86 7.58
CA ALA A 4 -18.37 -12.94 6.62
C ALA A 4 -17.63 -12.43 5.37
N ILE A 5 -16.62 -13.20 4.93
CA ILE A 5 -15.95 -12.97 3.65
C ILE A 5 -16.73 -13.72 2.57
N GLU A 6 -17.08 -13.03 1.50
CA GLU A 6 -17.63 -13.62 0.28
C GLU A 6 -16.48 -13.89 -0.70
N THR A 7 -16.37 -15.14 -1.18
CA THR A 7 -15.43 -15.49 -2.23
C THR A 7 -16.02 -15.16 -3.59
N ARG A 8 -15.42 -14.22 -4.31
CA ARG A 8 -15.80 -13.83 -5.68
C ARG A 8 -15.22 -14.81 -6.70
N SER A 9 -13.95 -15.17 -6.55
CA SER A 9 -13.28 -16.19 -7.37
C SER A 9 -12.05 -16.75 -6.67
N SER A 10 -11.57 -17.92 -7.13
CA SER A 10 -10.36 -18.57 -6.63
C SER A 10 -9.69 -19.36 -7.74
N HIS A 11 -8.36 -19.24 -7.85
CA HIS A 11 -7.57 -19.81 -8.93
C HIS A 11 -6.32 -20.51 -8.39
N ALA A 12 -6.01 -21.70 -8.91
CA ALA A 12 -4.72 -22.34 -8.64
C ALA A 12 -3.59 -21.51 -9.29
N CYS A 13 -2.51 -21.26 -8.55
CA CYS A 13 -1.41 -20.43 -9.01
C CYS A 13 -0.10 -20.87 -8.35
N PHE A 14 0.88 -21.33 -9.12
CA PHE A 14 2.21 -21.77 -8.65
C PHE A 14 2.19 -22.69 -7.42
N GLY A 15 1.30 -23.67 -7.40
CA GLY A 15 1.13 -24.63 -6.31
C GLY A 15 0.34 -24.08 -5.10
N GLY A 16 0.08 -22.78 -5.06
CA GLY A 16 -0.78 -22.08 -4.13
C GLY A 16 -2.12 -21.68 -4.74
N THR A 17 -2.75 -20.62 -4.19
CA THR A 17 -4.06 -20.15 -4.63
C THR A 17 -4.12 -18.62 -4.61
N VAL A 18 -4.64 -18.02 -5.67
CA VAL A 18 -5.06 -16.61 -5.68
C VAL A 18 -6.58 -16.56 -5.48
N GLY A 19 -7.03 -15.87 -4.44
CA GLY A 19 -8.46 -15.65 -4.19
C GLY A 19 -8.79 -14.16 -4.25
N PHE A 20 -10.03 -13.86 -4.68
CA PHE A 20 -10.62 -12.53 -4.70
C PHE A 20 -11.87 -12.53 -3.84
N PHE A 21 -11.98 -11.56 -2.95
CA PHE A 21 -12.94 -11.56 -1.87
C PHE A 21 -13.63 -10.21 -1.71
N THR A 22 -14.79 -10.21 -1.10
CA THR A 22 -15.54 -9.03 -0.64
C THR A 22 -15.96 -9.23 0.80
N HIS A 23 -15.96 -8.17 1.59
CA HIS A 23 -16.54 -8.14 2.92
C HIS A 23 -17.20 -6.78 3.19
N GLN A 24 -18.10 -6.71 4.17
CA GLN A 24 -18.65 -5.43 4.64
C GLN A 24 -17.67 -4.80 5.62
N SER A 25 -17.10 -3.68 5.24
CA SER A 25 -16.12 -2.99 6.09
C SER A 25 -16.81 -2.17 7.18
N VAL A 26 -16.30 -2.29 8.39
CA VAL A 26 -16.71 -1.47 9.53
C VAL A 26 -16.11 -0.07 9.43
N GLU A 27 -14.87 0.04 8.96
CA GLU A 27 -14.17 1.32 8.84
C GLU A 27 -14.71 2.16 7.68
N THR A 28 -14.82 1.57 6.49
CA THR A 28 -15.29 2.32 5.31
C THR A 28 -16.81 2.36 5.17
N LYS A 29 -17.54 1.49 5.89
CA LYS A 29 -19.01 1.33 5.84
C LYS A 29 -19.54 1.03 4.44
N THR A 30 -18.69 0.48 3.59
CA THR A 30 -19.00 0.03 2.24
C THR A 30 -18.51 -1.41 2.06
N PRO A 31 -18.97 -2.14 1.05
CA PRO A 31 -18.28 -3.34 0.61
C PRO A 31 -16.84 -2.99 0.25
N MET A 32 -15.88 -3.76 0.79
CA MET A 32 -14.46 -3.64 0.42
C MET A 32 -13.98 -4.93 -0.22
N ASN A 33 -13.28 -4.77 -1.33
CA ASN A 33 -12.65 -5.88 -2.03
C ASN A 33 -11.19 -6.04 -1.59
N PHE A 34 -10.71 -7.27 -1.59
CA PHE A 34 -9.31 -7.59 -1.41
C PHE A 34 -8.96 -8.91 -2.09
N SER A 35 -7.68 -9.12 -2.34
CA SER A 35 -7.18 -10.37 -2.89
C SER A 35 -6.06 -10.94 -2.04
N VAL A 36 -5.93 -12.27 -2.04
CA VAL A 36 -4.88 -12.97 -1.30
C VAL A 36 -4.27 -14.05 -2.19
N PHE A 37 -2.95 -14.03 -2.35
CA PHE A 37 -2.20 -15.19 -2.79
C PHE A 37 -1.72 -15.95 -1.56
N THR A 38 -2.11 -17.21 -1.45
CA THR A 38 -1.67 -18.14 -0.39
C THR A 38 -0.66 -19.10 -0.98
N PRO A 39 0.62 -19.07 -0.55
CA PRO A 39 1.66 -19.93 -1.07
C PRO A 39 1.47 -21.39 -0.63
N PRO A 40 2.06 -22.39 -1.32
CA PRO A 40 1.87 -23.80 -0.96
C PRO A 40 2.34 -24.15 0.45
N GLN A 41 3.34 -23.45 1.00
CA GLN A 41 3.88 -23.64 2.34
C GLN A 41 2.89 -23.33 3.47
N ALA A 42 1.84 -22.57 3.18
CA ALA A 42 0.76 -22.29 4.13
C ALA A 42 -0.01 -23.53 4.59
N LYS A 43 0.15 -24.66 3.90
CA LYS A 43 -0.39 -25.98 4.32
C LYS A 43 0.40 -26.59 5.46
N ASP A 44 1.67 -26.24 5.57
CA ASP A 44 2.62 -26.87 6.52
C ASP A 44 2.86 -26.00 7.77
N GLY A 45 2.46 -24.72 7.74
CA GLY A 45 2.64 -23.81 8.86
C GLY A 45 2.34 -22.35 8.51
N LYS A 46 2.65 -21.46 9.44
CA LYS A 46 2.49 -20.04 9.23
C LYS A 46 3.53 -19.46 8.28
N VAL A 47 3.10 -18.59 7.39
CA VAL A 47 3.93 -17.89 6.40
C VAL A 47 3.87 -16.38 6.60
N PRO A 48 4.94 -15.63 6.33
CA PRO A 48 4.90 -14.17 6.34
C PRO A 48 3.89 -13.60 5.34
N GLY A 49 3.33 -12.44 5.66
CA GLY A 49 2.40 -11.73 4.78
C GLY A 49 2.97 -10.42 4.25
N LEU A 50 2.78 -10.16 2.96
CA LEU A 50 3.11 -8.89 2.32
C LEU A 50 1.85 -8.18 1.88
N VAL A 51 1.57 -7.01 2.44
CA VAL A 51 0.46 -6.16 2.02
C VAL A 51 0.95 -5.22 0.94
N TYR A 52 0.38 -5.35 -0.27
CA TYR A 52 0.65 -4.44 -1.37
C TYR A 52 -0.44 -3.39 -1.48
N LEU A 53 -0.03 -2.13 -1.52
CA LEU A 53 -0.90 -0.98 -1.70
C LEU A 53 -0.78 -0.47 -3.14
N ALA A 54 -1.88 -0.49 -3.88
CA ALA A 54 -1.89 -0.10 -5.28
C ALA A 54 -1.96 1.43 -5.46
N GLY A 55 -1.61 1.91 -6.65
CA GLY A 55 -1.66 3.32 -7.03
C GLY A 55 -3.07 3.80 -7.40
N LEU A 56 -3.16 5.08 -7.79
CA LEU A 56 -4.39 5.70 -8.30
C LEU A 56 -5.02 4.86 -9.41
N THR A 57 -6.34 4.81 -9.46
CA THR A 57 -7.16 4.10 -10.45
C THR A 57 -7.12 2.57 -10.39
N CYS A 58 -6.26 2.00 -9.54
CA CYS A 58 -6.13 0.56 -9.39
C CYS A 58 -7.21 -0.04 -8.46
N THR A 59 -7.32 -1.37 -8.52
CA THR A 59 -8.14 -2.19 -7.64
C THR A 59 -7.27 -3.29 -7.01
N GLU A 60 -7.86 -4.09 -6.14
CA GLU A 60 -7.25 -5.30 -5.55
C GLU A 60 -6.77 -6.34 -6.59
N GLU A 61 -7.31 -6.29 -7.82
CA GLU A 61 -6.96 -7.21 -8.91
C GLU A 61 -5.67 -6.79 -9.64
N THR A 62 -5.41 -5.47 -9.70
CA THR A 62 -4.39 -4.91 -10.59
C THR A 62 -3.00 -5.50 -10.33
N PHE A 63 -2.58 -5.54 -9.07
CA PHE A 63 -1.30 -6.12 -8.67
C PHE A 63 -1.24 -7.63 -8.95
N MET A 64 -2.27 -8.36 -8.54
CA MET A 64 -2.31 -9.82 -8.69
C MET A 64 -2.21 -10.27 -10.14
N ILE A 65 -2.77 -9.48 -11.07
CA ILE A 65 -2.78 -9.81 -12.49
C ILE A 65 -1.50 -9.34 -13.22
N LYS A 66 -0.95 -8.18 -12.82
CA LYS A 66 0.05 -7.48 -13.63
C LYS A 66 1.49 -7.52 -13.09
N ALA A 67 1.67 -7.76 -11.79
CA ALA A 67 2.99 -7.60 -11.16
C ALA A 67 3.93 -8.80 -11.33
N GLY A 68 3.41 -9.99 -11.65
CA GLY A 68 4.23 -11.21 -11.81
C GLY A 68 4.84 -11.73 -10.50
N ALA A 69 4.29 -11.37 -9.36
CA ALA A 69 4.88 -11.63 -8.04
C ALA A 69 4.72 -13.07 -7.52
N GLN A 70 3.68 -13.80 -7.97
CA GLN A 70 3.22 -15.03 -7.32
C GLN A 70 4.22 -16.18 -7.41
N GLN A 71 4.96 -16.30 -8.53
CA GLN A 71 5.94 -17.37 -8.69
C GLN A 71 7.01 -17.29 -7.61
N LEU A 72 7.66 -16.14 -7.50
CA LEU A 72 8.71 -15.97 -6.49
C LEU A 72 8.15 -15.96 -5.07
N ALA A 73 6.95 -15.42 -4.86
CA ALA A 73 6.28 -15.50 -3.56
C ALA A 73 6.00 -16.95 -3.14
N ALA A 74 5.64 -17.84 -4.10
CA ALA A 74 5.53 -19.28 -3.83
C ALA A 74 6.88 -19.91 -3.47
N GLU A 75 7.97 -19.54 -4.17
CA GLU A 75 9.31 -20.04 -3.87
C GLU A 75 9.79 -19.60 -2.48
N LEU A 76 9.52 -18.36 -2.10
CA LEU A 76 9.92 -17.76 -0.81
C LEU A 76 8.96 -18.08 0.35
N GLY A 77 7.79 -18.66 0.07
CA GLY A 77 6.77 -18.93 1.09
C GLY A 77 6.08 -17.67 1.61
N LEU A 78 5.87 -16.66 0.76
CA LEU A 78 5.24 -15.40 1.13
C LEU A 78 3.76 -15.37 0.70
N ALA A 79 2.87 -15.01 1.61
CA ALA A 79 1.50 -14.62 1.25
C ALA A 79 1.48 -13.19 0.73
N LEU A 80 0.72 -12.94 -0.35
CA LEU A 80 0.53 -11.59 -0.89
C LEU A 80 -0.91 -11.16 -0.64
N ILE A 81 -1.11 -9.97 -0.10
CA ILE A 81 -2.42 -9.40 0.22
C ILE A 81 -2.54 -8.06 -0.51
N CYS A 82 -3.59 -7.85 -1.28
CA CYS A 82 -3.84 -6.58 -1.95
C CYS A 82 -5.28 -6.11 -1.68
N PRO A 83 -5.48 -5.08 -0.87
CA PRO A 83 -6.79 -4.44 -0.71
C PRO A 83 -7.11 -3.51 -1.88
N ASP A 84 -8.39 -3.15 -2.03
CA ASP A 84 -8.78 -2.04 -2.91
C ASP A 84 -8.18 -0.71 -2.42
N THR A 85 -8.17 0.28 -3.28
CA THR A 85 -7.47 1.56 -3.08
C THR A 85 -8.33 2.65 -2.43
N SER A 86 -9.64 2.42 -2.34
CA SER A 86 -10.62 3.29 -1.67
C SER A 86 -11.91 2.51 -1.36
N PRO A 87 -12.83 3.04 -0.54
CA PRO A 87 -14.21 2.65 -0.62
C PRO A 87 -14.77 2.92 -2.01
N ARG A 88 -15.81 2.18 -2.41
CA ARG A 88 -16.54 2.39 -3.66
C ARG A 88 -18.03 2.44 -3.40
N GLY A 89 -18.73 3.37 -4.09
CA GLY A 89 -20.18 3.50 -3.96
C GLY A 89 -20.60 3.98 -2.58
N ALA A 90 -19.84 4.88 -1.98
CA ALA A 90 -20.19 5.54 -0.72
C ALA A 90 -21.39 6.50 -0.87
N GLY A 91 -21.75 6.87 -2.11
CA GLY A 91 -22.84 7.78 -2.41
C GLY A 91 -22.51 9.24 -2.10
N ILE A 92 -21.23 9.58 -2.07
CA ILE A 92 -20.77 10.95 -1.85
C ILE A 92 -20.79 11.69 -3.18
N GLU A 93 -21.42 12.84 -3.20
CA GLU A 93 -21.45 13.71 -4.39
C GLU A 93 -20.01 14.04 -4.83
N GLY A 94 -19.69 13.79 -6.10
CA GLY A 94 -18.38 14.03 -6.68
C GLY A 94 -17.35 12.91 -6.49
N GLU A 95 -17.70 11.78 -5.83
CA GLU A 95 -16.72 10.72 -5.57
C GLU A 95 -16.17 10.05 -6.82
N ASP A 96 -16.91 10.10 -7.95
CA ASP A 96 -16.54 9.48 -9.23
C ASP A 96 -16.15 10.50 -10.31
N GLU A 97 -16.06 11.80 -9.99
CA GLU A 97 -15.84 12.85 -10.98
C GLU A 97 -14.38 13.00 -11.42
N SER A 98 -13.44 12.52 -10.60
CA SER A 98 -12.00 12.72 -10.84
C SER A 98 -11.22 11.43 -10.67
N TRP A 99 -10.33 11.12 -11.61
CA TRP A 99 -9.51 9.92 -11.55
C TRP A 99 -8.42 9.93 -10.43
N ASP A 100 -8.09 11.12 -9.93
CA ASP A 100 -7.05 11.36 -8.92
C ASP A 100 -7.61 11.78 -7.55
N PHE A 101 -8.94 11.68 -7.36
CA PHE A 101 -9.62 12.04 -6.11
C PHE A 101 -10.95 11.27 -5.99
N GLY A 102 -11.33 10.86 -4.79
CA GLY A 102 -12.53 10.06 -4.56
C GLY A 102 -12.30 8.57 -4.82
N THR A 103 -13.15 7.96 -5.64
CA THR A 103 -13.05 6.53 -5.99
C THR A 103 -11.69 6.18 -6.58
N ALA A 104 -11.07 5.13 -6.06
CA ALA A 104 -9.72 4.66 -6.40
C ALA A 104 -8.58 5.65 -6.07
N ALA A 105 -8.83 6.60 -5.17
CA ALA A 105 -7.90 7.65 -4.76
C ALA A 105 -7.98 7.96 -3.25
N GLY A 106 -8.03 6.93 -2.39
CA GLY A 106 -8.20 7.06 -0.95
C GLY A 106 -6.94 7.51 -0.19
N PHE A 107 -5.81 7.65 -0.85
CA PHE A 107 -4.51 8.11 -0.30
C PHE A 107 -4.08 7.42 1.01
N TYR A 108 -4.67 6.27 1.34
CA TYR A 108 -4.34 5.48 2.54
C TYR A 108 -4.30 6.30 3.83
N LEU A 109 -5.20 7.28 3.92
CA LEU A 109 -5.41 8.15 5.08
C LEU A 109 -6.81 7.93 5.66
N ASP A 110 -7.07 8.52 6.83
CA ASP A 110 -8.42 8.67 7.39
C ASP A 110 -8.86 10.12 7.20
N ALA A 111 -9.88 10.32 6.38
CA ALA A 111 -10.44 11.63 6.15
C ALA A 111 -11.08 12.19 7.42
N THR A 112 -10.88 13.49 7.67
CA THR A 112 -11.45 14.21 8.81
C THR A 112 -12.56 15.18 8.42
N GLN A 113 -12.66 15.48 7.12
CA GLN A 113 -13.63 16.43 6.60
C GLN A 113 -14.89 15.73 6.08
N ALA A 114 -16.05 16.27 6.41
CA ALA A 114 -17.30 15.85 5.78
C ALA A 114 -17.31 16.29 4.30
N PRO A 115 -17.91 15.49 3.41
CA PRO A 115 -18.62 14.23 3.67
C PRO A 115 -17.70 13.00 3.75
N TRP A 116 -16.38 13.13 3.44
CA TRP A 116 -15.41 12.04 3.25
C TRP A 116 -15.14 11.25 4.53
N SER A 117 -15.13 11.91 5.69
CA SER A 117 -14.74 11.32 6.98
C SER A 117 -15.53 10.10 7.43
N THR A 118 -16.72 9.88 6.84
CA THR A 118 -17.56 8.73 7.16
C THR A 118 -17.04 7.43 6.53
N ASN A 119 -16.52 7.51 5.30
CA ASN A 119 -16.21 6.34 4.49
C ASN A 119 -14.74 6.26 4.07
N TYR A 120 -14.06 7.38 3.84
CA TYR A 120 -12.67 7.40 3.38
C TYR A 120 -11.70 7.25 4.56
N ARG A 121 -11.62 6.01 5.09
CA ARG A 121 -10.86 5.63 6.28
C ARG A 121 -9.86 4.51 5.98
N MET A 122 -9.10 4.70 4.90
CA MET A 122 -8.19 3.67 4.39
C MET A 122 -7.01 3.39 5.33
N TYR A 123 -6.56 4.36 6.12
CA TYR A 123 -5.52 4.12 7.11
C TYR A 123 -6.00 3.13 8.19
N SER A 124 -7.15 3.38 8.80
CA SER A 124 -7.74 2.48 9.80
C SER A 124 -8.08 1.12 9.19
N TYR A 125 -8.58 1.11 7.94
CA TYR A 125 -8.86 -0.13 7.24
C TYR A 125 -7.59 -1.02 7.11
N ILE A 126 -6.47 -0.45 6.64
CA ILE A 126 -5.21 -1.18 6.43
C ILE A 126 -4.52 -1.57 7.75
N THR A 127 -4.62 -0.73 8.78
CA THR A 127 -3.85 -0.95 10.01
C THR A 127 -4.62 -1.66 11.12
N GLN A 128 -5.93 -1.74 11.04
CA GLN A 128 -6.78 -2.33 12.08
C GLN A 128 -7.70 -3.41 11.50
N GLU A 129 -8.55 -3.08 10.54
CA GLU A 129 -9.59 -4.00 10.06
C GLU A 129 -9.02 -5.14 9.21
N LEU A 130 -8.20 -4.82 8.21
CA LEU A 130 -7.58 -5.84 7.35
C LEU A 130 -6.73 -6.85 8.13
N PRO A 131 -5.84 -6.46 9.07
CA PRO A 131 -5.13 -7.40 9.92
C PRO A 131 -6.05 -8.30 10.75
N ALA A 132 -7.12 -7.74 11.34
CA ALA A 132 -8.09 -8.53 12.10
C ALA A 132 -8.84 -9.54 11.20
N LEU A 133 -9.20 -9.13 9.99
CA LEU A 133 -9.84 -9.98 8.99
C LEU A 133 -8.91 -11.12 8.56
N LEU A 134 -7.64 -10.83 8.29
CA LEU A 134 -6.64 -11.84 7.95
C LEU A 134 -6.41 -12.83 9.09
N ALA A 135 -6.27 -12.36 10.33
CA ALA A 135 -6.12 -13.23 11.49
C ALA A 135 -7.29 -14.19 11.67
N ALA A 136 -8.51 -13.76 11.36
CA ALA A 136 -9.72 -14.56 11.49
C ALA A 136 -9.89 -15.59 10.36
N HIS A 137 -9.57 -15.23 9.11
CA HIS A 137 -9.90 -16.02 7.92
C HIS A 137 -8.70 -16.66 7.23
N TYR A 138 -7.47 -16.19 7.52
CA TYR A 138 -6.22 -16.68 6.97
C TYR A 138 -5.23 -17.06 8.09
N PRO A 139 -5.55 -18.05 8.95
CA PRO A 139 -4.73 -18.38 10.12
C PRO A 139 -3.31 -18.84 9.78
N ALA A 140 -3.05 -19.21 8.53
CA ALA A 140 -1.72 -19.52 8.02
C ALA A 140 -0.88 -18.27 7.73
N VAL A 141 -1.46 -17.06 7.66
CA VAL A 141 -0.67 -15.83 7.59
C VAL A 141 -0.19 -15.47 9.00
N ASP A 142 1.12 -15.27 9.13
CA ASP A 142 1.73 -14.88 10.40
C ASP A 142 1.61 -13.38 10.63
N MET A 143 0.73 -12.99 11.54
CA MET A 143 0.47 -11.58 11.84
C MET A 143 1.64 -10.87 12.53
N ASP A 144 2.60 -11.61 13.08
CA ASP A 144 3.83 -11.05 13.68
C ASP A 144 4.93 -10.82 12.63
N ARG A 145 4.74 -11.31 11.40
CA ARG A 145 5.66 -11.20 10.26
C ARG A 145 4.97 -10.61 9.04
N LEU A 146 4.54 -9.33 9.18
CA LEU A 146 3.95 -8.57 8.09
C LEU A 146 4.93 -7.55 7.53
N GLY A 147 4.95 -7.43 6.20
CA GLY A 147 5.57 -6.34 5.48
C GLY A 147 4.54 -5.55 4.68
N VAL A 148 4.88 -4.31 4.31
CA VAL A 148 4.04 -3.46 3.47
C VAL A 148 4.85 -2.86 2.33
N PHE A 149 4.31 -2.87 1.14
CA PHE A 149 4.91 -2.22 -0.02
C PHE A 149 3.84 -1.69 -0.96
N GLY A 150 4.22 -0.86 -1.90
CA GLY A 150 3.21 -0.29 -2.78
C GLY A 150 3.80 0.54 -3.92
N HIS A 151 2.91 1.02 -4.79
CA HIS A 151 3.26 1.81 -5.96
C HIS A 151 2.56 3.16 -5.95
N SER A 152 3.26 4.24 -6.31
CA SER A 152 2.69 5.56 -6.50
C SER A 152 1.97 6.07 -5.24
N MET A 153 0.66 6.33 -5.28
CA MET A 153 -0.19 6.58 -4.11
C MET A 153 -0.06 5.44 -3.06
N GLY A 154 0.03 4.20 -3.49
CA GLY A 154 0.25 3.06 -2.59
C GLY A 154 1.65 3.00 -2.02
N GLY A 155 2.67 3.49 -2.75
CA GLY A 155 4.02 3.70 -2.23
C GLY A 155 4.05 4.75 -1.12
N HIS A 156 3.32 5.85 -1.31
CA HIS A 156 3.04 6.83 -0.26
C HIS A 156 2.41 6.15 0.98
N GLY A 157 1.35 5.37 0.76
CA GLY A 157 0.67 4.63 1.83
C GLY A 157 1.60 3.68 2.56
N ALA A 158 2.41 2.90 1.84
CA ALA A 158 3.35 1.95 2.42
C ALA A 158 4.39 2.64 3.32
N LEU A 159 4.99 3.72 2.85
CA LEU A 159 5.97 4.50 3.63
C LEU A 159 5.35 5.10 4.89
N THR A 160 4.20 5.78 4.76
CA THR A 160 3.55 6.45 5.91
C THR A 160 3.01 5.45 6.92
N ILE A 161 2.40 4.36 6.48
CA ILE A 161 1.85 3.31 7.35
C ILE A 161 2.97 2.60 8.12
N HIS A 162 4.08 2.20 7.44
CA HIS A 162 5.21 1.60 8.13
C HIS A 162 5.83 2.54 9.17
N LEU A 163 6.09 3.79 8.81
CA LEU A 163 6.69 4.77 9.73
C LEU A 163 5.82 5.00 10.97
N LYS A 164 4.50 4.89 10.86
CA LYS A 164 3.55 5.03 11.97
C LYS A 164 3.35 3.73 12.75
N ASN A 165 3.50 2.58 12.13
CA ASN A 165 3.21 1.26 12.70
C ASN A 165 4.35 0.26 12.48
N PRO A 166 5.57 0.53 12.97
CA PRO A 166 6.73 -0.35 12.74
C PRO A 166 6.59 -1.71 13.46
N ASP A 167 5.74 -1.77 14.49
CA ASP A 167 5.45 -3.02 15.20
C ASP A 167 4.48 -3.92 14.43
N LEU A 168 3.64 -3.37 13.58
CA LEU A 168 2.74 -4.14 12.72
C LEU A 168 3.44 -4.57 11.43
N PHE A 169 4.06 -3.64 10.73
CA PHE A 169 4.76 -3.89 9.47
C PHE A 169 6.28 -3.82 9.65
N LYS A 170 6.94 -4.98 9.67
CA LYS A 170 8.38 -5.11 9.99
C LYS A 170 9.28 -4.62 8.86
N THR A 171 8.81 -4.71 7.62
CA THR A 171 9.58 -4.33 6.43
C THR A 171 8.77 -3.42 5.52
N VAL A 172 9.46 -2.57 4.74
CA VAL A 172 8.82 -1.63 3.82
C VAL A 172 9.63 -1.46 2.55
N SER A 173 8.92 -1.34 1.42
CA SER A 173 9.51 -0.89 0.16
C SER A 173 8.48 -0.15 -0.70
N ALA A 174 8.93 0.56 -1.74
CA ALA A 174 8.02 1.31 -2.60
C ALA A 174 8.53 1.40 -4.04
N PHE A 175 7.59 1.35 -4.99
CA PHE A 175 7.80 1.67 -6.39
C PHE A 175 7.27 3.07 -6.68
N ALA A 176 8.12 3.95 -7.20
CA ALA A 176 7.74 5.29 -7.64
C ALA A 176 6.75 6.02 -6.69
N PRO A 177 7.04 6.11 -5.37
CA PRO A 177 6.09 6.63 -4.40
C PRO A 177 5.85 8.12 -4.56
N ILE A 178 4.64 8.60 -4.23
CA ILE A 178 4.40 10.01 -3.90
C ILE A 178 5.08 10.27 -2.55
N ALA A 179 6.38 10.62 -2.58
CA ALA A 179 7.23 10.58 -1.40
C ALA A 179 7.12 11.82 -0.50
N ALA A 180 6.59 12.92 -1.04
CA ALA A 180 6.35 14.18 -0.33
C ALA A 180 5.01 14.81 -0.76
N PRO A 181 3.87 14.21 -0.38
CA PRO A 181 2.55 14.63 -0.87
C PRO A 181 2.21 16.09 -0.53
N MET A 182 2.74 16.66 0.53
CA MET A 182 2.54 18.08 0.86
C MET A 182 3.18 19.03 -0.17
N ARG A 183 4.04 18.52 -1.07
CA ARG A 183 4.81 19.29 -2.05
C ARG A 183 4.38 19.05 -3.49
N CYS A 184 3.32 18.28 -3.71
CA CYS A 184 2.86 17.93 -5.05
C CYS A 184 1.36 18.21 -5.25
N PRO A 185 0.90 18.43 -6.50
CA PRO A 185 -0.49 18.71 -6.81
C PRO A 185 -1.47 17.64 -6.31
N TRP A 186 -1.18 16.36 -6.52
CA TRP A 186 -2.06 15.27 -6.07
C TRP A 186 -2.24 15.23 -4.55
N GLY A 187 -1.15 15.36 -3.81
CA GLY A 187 -1.19 15.38 -2.35
C GLY A 187 -1.91 16.62 -1.82
N ASN A 188 -1.64 17.80 -2.37
CA ASN A 188 -2.35 19.03 -2.01
C ASN A 188 -3.86 18.92 -2.26
N LYS A 189 -4.28 18.35 -3.40
CA LYS A 189 -5.69 18.12 -3.73
C LYS A 189 -6.32 17.15 -2.74
N ALA A 190 -5.70 16.00 -2.51
CA ALA A 190 -6.21 14.99 -1.59
C ALA A 190 -6.29 15.51 -0.15
N PHE A 191 -5.22 16.09 0.37
CA PHE A 191 -5.14 16.50 1.76
C PHE A 191 -6.04 17.69 2.07
N SER A 192 -6.14 18.70 1.19
CA SER A 192 -7.06 19.82 1.40
C SER A 192 -8.52 19.38 1.48
N ASN A 193 -8.93 18.37 0.70
CA ASN A 193 -10.28 17.87 0.70
C ASN A 193 -10.55 16.83 1.80
N TYR A 194 -9.61 15.89 2.04
CA TYR A 194 -9.80 14.85 3.05
C TYR A 194 -9.48 15.32 4.48
N LEU A 195 -8.43 16.13 4.66
CA LEU A 195 -7.93 16.55 5.98
C LEU A 195 -8.28 18.02 6.32
N GLY A 196 -8.68 18.81 5.30
CA GLY A 196 -9.00 20.21 5.48
C GLY A 196 -7.78 21.15 5.38
N PRO A 197 -7.93 22.44 5.73
CA PRO A 197 -6.93 23.47 5.45
C PRO A 197 -5.74 23.49 6.42
N ASP A 198 -5.80 22.77 7.53
CA ASP A 198 -4.71 22.74 8.52
C ASP A 198 -3.56 21.84 8.05
N GLN A 199 -2.55 22.46 7.43
CA GLN A 199 -1.38 21.74 6.91
C GLN A 199 -0.52 21.07 7.98
N GLU A 200 -0.61 21.45 9.24
CA GLU A 200 0.08 20.72 10.33
C GLU A 200 -0.48 19.30 10.47
N SER A 201 -1.79 19.12 10.28
CA SER A 201 -2.42 17.80 10.29
C SER A 201 -1.95 16.90 9.13
N TRP A 202 -1.53 17.48 8.00
CA TRP A 202 -1.07 16.73 6.81
C TRP A 202 0.25 16.01 7.04
N LYS A 203 1.12 16.55 7.93
CA LYS A 203 2.41 15.94 8.28
C LYS A 203 2.27 14.51 8.78
N ALA A 204 1.14 14.16 9.38
CA ALA A 204 0.83 12.80 9.82
C ALA A 204 0.69 11.79 8.67
N TYR A 205 0.59 12.28 7.44
CA TYR A 205 0.47 11.49 6.22
C TYR A 205 1.52 11.84 5.15
N ASP A 206 2.59 12.54 5.51
CA ASP A 206 3.73 12.80 4.63
C ASP A 206 4.96 12.04 5.12
N ALA A 207 5.46 11.10 4.32
CA ALA A 207 6.59 10.25 4.71
C ALA A 207 7.87 11.07 4.96
N SER A 208 8.08 12.15 4.20
CA SER A 208 9.25 13.04 4.35
C SER A 208 9.21 13.82 5.66
N GLU A 209 8.02 14.16 6.16
CA GLU A 209 7.84 14.80 7.47
C GLU A 209 7.91 13.78 8.62
N LEU A 210 7.29 12.59 8.41
CA LEU A 210 7.24 11.54 9.44
C LEU A 210 8.62 10.97 9.78
N VAL A 211 9.49 10.76 8.79
CA VAL A 211 10.80 10.13 9.01
C VAL A 211 11.67 10.93 9.95
N ALA A 212 11.54 12.24 9.96
CA ALA A 212 12.29 13.13 10.85
C ALA A 212 12.03 12.85 12.35
N SER A 213 10.85 12.37 12.70
CA SER A 213 10.45 12.07 14.08
C SER A 213 10.53 10.60 14.45
N ARG A 214 10.81 9.69 13.50
CA ARG A 214 10.76 8.23 13.69
C ARG A 214 12.13 7.55 13.79
N GLY A 215 13.20 8.29 13.56
CA GLY A 215 14.58 7.82 13.78
C GLY A 215 14.96 6.58 12.97
N THR A 216 15.73 5.69 13.61
CA THR A 216 16.24 4.45 13.01
C THR A 216 15.15 3.37 12.90
N GLY A 217 15.36 2.41 12.00
CA GLY A 217 14.46 1.26 11.77
C GLY A 217 14.97 0.42 10.60
N PRO A 218 14.22 -0.55 10.09
CA PRO A 218 14.64 -1.39 8.98
C PRO A 218 14.92 -0.54 7.73
N ALA A 219 15.86 -1.02 6.90
CA ALA A 219 16.20 -0.39 5.64
C ALA A 219 14.97 -0.26 4.73
N ILE A 220 14.88 0.84 4.01
CA ILE A 220 13.79 1.12 3.07
C ILE A 220 14.33 0.97 1.65
N LEU A 221 13.63 0.23 0.79
CA LEU A 221 13.96 0.11 -0.62
C LEU A 221 12.94 0.91 -1.46
N ILE A 222 13.45 1.77 -2.33
CA ILE A 222 12.63 2.51 -3.30
C ILE A 222 13.21 2.32 -4.70
N ASP A 223 12.36 1.96 -5.65
CA ASP A 223 12.69 1.97 -7.06
C ASP A 223 11.95 3.11 -7.77
N GLN A 224 12.65 3.81 -8.67
CA GLN A 224 12.14 4.96 -9.40
C GLN A 224 12.55 4.90 -10.87
N GLY A 225 11.57 4.93 -11.78
CA GLY A 225 11.79 5.07 -13.21
C GLY A 225 12.20 6.50 -13.57
N LEU A 226 13.25 6.66 -14.39
CA LEU A 226 13.70 8.00 -14.83
C LEU A 226 12.94 8.52 -16.08
N ALA A 227 12.18 7.66 -16.77
CA ALA A 227 11.26 8.06 -17.83
C ALA A 227 9.81 8.20 -17.32
N ASP A 228 9.62 8.22 -16.02
CA ASP A 228 8.33 8.40 -15.37
C ASP A 228 7.82 9.83 -15.56
N GLY A 229 6.67 9.98 -16.23
CA GLY A 229 6.09 11.28 -16.53
C GLY A 229 5.60 12.05 -15.29
N PHE A 230 5.47 11.40 -14.15
CA PHE A 230 5.05 12.02 -12.89
C PHE A 230 6.21 12.38 -11.94
N LEU A 231 7.44 11.96 -12.28
CA LEU A 231 8.62 12.09 -11.41
C LEU A 231 8.80 13.52 -10.89
N GLU A 232 8.77 14.50 -11.79
CA GLU A 232 9.11 15.89 -11.48
C GLU A 232 7.97 16.67 -10.80
N GLN A 233 6.71 16.29 -11.05
CA GLN A 233 5.57 17.05 -10.53
C GLN A 233 4.93 16.42 -9.28
N GLU A 234 4.98 15.08 -9.16
CA GLU A 234 4.14 14.38 -8.19
C GLU A 234 4.92 13.50 -7.23
N LEU A 235 6.05 12.88 -7.64
CA LEU A 235 6.64 11.80 -6.86
C LEU A 235 7.69 12.28 -5.86
N HIS A 236 8.59 13.15 -6.26
CA HIS A 236 9.61 13.80 -5.42
C HIS A 236 10.42 12.87 -4.49
N PRO A 237 10.97 11.72 -4.96
CA PRO A 237 11.72 10.79 -4.10
C PRO A 237 12.92 11.44 -3.41
N HIS A 238 13.51 12.47 -4.01
CA HIS A 238 14.65 13.21 -3.47
C HIS A 238 14.35 13.94 -2.13
N HIS A 239 13.10 14.34 -1.90
CA HIS A 239 12.71 14.93 -0.62
C HIS A 239 12.73 13.91 0.51
N PHE A 240 12.20 12.71 0.26
CA PHE A 240 12.23 11.62 1.23
C PHE A 240 13.66 11.13 1.48
N GLU A 241 14.47 10.99 0.42
CA GLU A 241 15.90 10.63 0.51
C GLU A 241 16.69 11.64 1.40
N ALA A 242 16.48 12.94 1.17
CA ALA A 242 17.09 13.98 1.98
C ALA A 242 16.61 13.94 3.44
N ALA A 243 15.32 13.72 3.68
CA ALA A 243 14.76 13.61 5.02
C ALA A 243 15.29 12.37 5.76
N CYS A 244 15.43 11.24 5.07
CA CYS A 244 16.05 10.03 5.62
C CYS A 244 17.51 10.27 5.99
N ALA A 245 18.30 10.91 5.13
CA ALA A 245 19.69 11.24 5.41
C ALA A 245 19.82 12.14 6.64
N ALA A 246 18.95 13.14 6.78
CA ALA A 246 18.93 14.03 7.94
C ALA A 246 18.54 13.31 9.24
N ALA A 247 17.65 12.31 9.16
CA ALA A 247 17.19 11.52 10.30
C ALA A 247 18.08 10.31 10.64
N GLY A 248 19.12 10.02 9.84
CA GLY A 248 19.93 8.82 9.97
C GLY A 248 19.17 7.52 9.66
N ARG A 249 18.13 7.61 8.82
CA ARG A 249 17.34 6.45 8.37
C ARG A 249 17.98 5.85 7.12
N ASP A 250 18.21 4.53 7.15
CA ASP A 250 18.72 3.80 5.99
C ASP A 250 17.66 3.70 4.90
N VAL A 251 17.97 4.26 3.72
CA VAL A 251 17.13 4.20 2.53
C VAL A 251 18.00 4.00 1.29
N THR A 252 17.59 3.08 0.43
CA THR A 252 18.15 2.87 -0.90
C THR A 252 17.14 3.31 -1.94
N VAL A 253 17.48 4.38 -2.69
CA VAL A 253 16.67 4.85 -3.83
C VAL A 253 17.41 4.49 -5.12
N ARG A 254 16.91 3.46 -5.82
CA ARG A 254 17.46 3.01 -7.12
C ARG A 254 16.72 3.72 -8.25
N ARG A 255 17.48 4.27 -9.18
CA ARG A 255 16.96 5.02 -10.34
C ARG A 255 17.23 4.28 -11.63
N HIS A 256 16.19 4.01 -12.42
CA HIS A 256 16.23 3.13 -13.59
C HIS A 256 15.98 3.90 -14.88
N ALA A 257 17.02 4.04 -15.73
CA ALA A 257 16.90 4.73 -17.00
C ALA A 257 15.94 3.99 -17.95
N GLY A 258 15.07 4.74 -18.63
CA GLY A 258 14.12 4.22 -19.62
C GLY A 258 12.84 3.60 -19.05
N TYR A 259 12.71 3.42 -17.75
CA TYR A 259 11.49 2.92 -17.10
C TYR A 259 10.51 4.04 -16.79
N ASP A 260 9.24 3.78 -17.05
CA ASP A 260 8.11 4.67 -16.81
C ASP A 260 7.41 4.39 -15.45
N HIS A 261 6.15 4.83 -15.30
CA HIS A 261 5.32 4.64 -14.11
C HIS A 261 4.50 3.34 -14.12
N GLY A 262 4.64 2.52 -15.16
CA GLY A 262 3.71 1.41 -15.41
C GLY A 262 4.10 0.09 -14.76
N TYR A 263 3.23 -0.91 -14.95
CA TYR A 263 3.45 -2.26 -14.40
C TYR A 263 4.59 -3.03 -15.05
N TYR A 264 5.07 -2.62 -16.22
CA TYR A 264 6.31 -3.19 -16.81
C TYR A 264 7.54 -2.85 -15.95
N PHE A 265 7.59 -1.62 -15.42
CA PHE A 265 8.59 -1.21 -14.42
C PHE A 265 8.47 -2.03 -13.14
N ILE A 266 7.27 -2.12 -12.55
CA ILE A 266 7.03 -2.88 -11.32
C ILE A 266 7.43 -4.34 -11.49
N ALA A 267 6.99 -5.00 -12.56
CA ALA A 267 7.30 -6.40 -12.82
C ALA A 267 8.80 -6.67 -13.03
N SER A 268 9.54 -5.71 -13.60
CA SER A 268 10.99 -5.83 -13.84
C SER A 268 11.81 -5.87 -12.55
N PHE A 269 11.34 -5.23 -11.47
CA PHE A 269 12.06 -5.16 -10.19
C PHE A 269 11.31 -5.82 -9.03
N MET A 270 10.23 -6.53 -9.30
CA MET A 270 9.41 -7.21 -8.28
C MET A 270 10.22 -8.23 -7.49
N GLU A 271 11.13 -8.96 -8.13
CA GLU A 271 11.99 -9.94 -7.47
C GLU A 271 12.81 -9.30 -6.33
N ASP A 272 13.41 -8.15 -6.58
CA ASP A 272 14.25 -7.47 -5.60
C ASP A 272 13.44 -7.03 -4.36
N HIS A 273 12.22 -6.54 -4.59
CA HIS A 273 11.31 -6.16 -3.50
C HIS A 273 10.86 -7.36 -2.67
N LEU A 274 10.47 -8.47 -3.30
CA LEU A 274 10.10 -9.69 -2.57
C LEU A 274 11.27 -10.25 -1.76
N ARG A 275 12.50 -10.25 -2.30
CA ARG A 275 13.69 -10.68 -1.58
C ARG A 275 14.06 -9.72 -0.44
N HIS A 276 13.92 -8.41 -0.65
CA HIS A 276 14.10 -7.41 0.41
C HIS A 276 13.19 -7.70 1.60
N HIS A 277 11.92 -7.98 1.36
CA HIS A 277 10.97 -8.33 2.42
C HIS A 277 11.28 -9.69 3.06
N ALA A 278 11.59 -10.71 2.27
CA ALA A 278 11.88 -12.05 2.78
C ALA A 278 13.09 -12.11 3.73
N THR A 279 14.06 -11.19 3.58
CA THR A 279 15.22 -11.12 4.49
C THR A 279 14.89 -10.49 5.83
N GLY A 280 13.82 -9.71 5.93
CA GLY A 280 13.40 -8.99 7.15
C GLY A 280 12.19 -9.59 7.87
N LEU A 281 11.57 -10.65 7.32
CA LEU A 281 10.40 -11.35 7.83
C LEU A 281 10.73 -12.80 8.19
#